data_850f5f0fc370ac2f3ca443a8e0e907e5
#
_entry.id   850f5f0fc370ac2f3ca443a8e0e907e5
#
_cell.length_a   1.000
_cell.length_b   1.000
_cell.length_c   1.000
_cell.angle_alpha   90.00
_cell.angle_beta   90.00
_cell.angle_gamma   90.00
#
_symmetry.space_group_name_H-M   'P 1'
#
loop_
_entity.id
_entity.type
_entity.pdbx_description
1 polymer ?
#
loop_
_entity_poly.entity_id
_entity_poly.type
_entity_poly.pdbx_seq_one_letter_code
_entity_poly.pdbx_strand_id
1 'polypeptide(L)'
;MGLEKVVERLDDVPPLLRLLTGSATGQLITTYFNMITSPRKAGEKDGPKEVHLVLLDNGRSKIWADPELRQTLKCIRCGACLNHCPVYTRLGGHAYGYVYPGPIGSILTPQIEGLVNAGAMATASTFCGACEEVCPVKIPITDILRRLRNESYQKVDTPHAVKGHGYKLSVIESLTWKGWALNNMMPWANALSAKLLGLLSAQLPRLPKVGLLKYWGQSRTLPKFAARSLHALAKEKGLRDE
;
A
#
# COMPACT_ATOMS: atom_id res chain seq x y z
N MET A 1 24.35 2.72 4.26
CA MET A 1 23.28 3.00 3.27
C MET A 1 22.82 1.70 2.62
N GLY A 2 21.57 1.66 2.11
CA GLY A 2 21.11 0.48 1.41
C GLY A 2 21.86 0.27 0.09
N LEU A 3 22.10 -0.99 -0.28
CA LEU A 3 22.83 -1.36 -1.49
C LEU A 3 22.20 -0.77 -2.76
N GLU A 4 20.87 -0.64 -2.78
CA GLU A 4 20.08 -0.09 -3.87
C GLU A 4 20.27 1.44 -4.11
N LYS A 5 21.03 2.12 -3.24
CA LYS A 5 21.32 3.55 -3.36
C LYS A 5 22.69 3.84 -3.97
N VAL A 6 23.41 2.82 -4.35
CA VAL A 6 24.68 2.97 -5.09
C VAL A 6 24.33 3.32 -6.54
N VAL A 7 24.91 4.41 -7.04
CA VAL A 7 24.84 4.77 -8.46
C VAL A 7 26.16 4.44 -9.14
N GLU A 8 26.10 3.99 -10.37
CA GLU A 8 27.26 3.54 -11.12
C GLU A 8 28.10 4.72 -11.63
N ARG A 9 27.44 5.80 -12.01
CA ARG A 9 28.08 6.98 -12.65
C ARG A 9 27.77 8.25 -11.88
N LEU A 10 28.76 9.14 -11.78
CA LEU A 10 28.55 10.47 -11.16
C LEU A 10 27.56 11.33 -11.94
N ASP A 11 27.46 11.15 -13.25
CA ASP A 11 26.50 11.86 -14.11
C ASP A 11 25.04 11.57 -13.77
N ASP A 12 24.76 10.48 -13.07
CA ASP A 12 23.42 10.11 -12.62
C ASP A 12 22.98 10.87 -11.35
N VAL A 13 23.93 11.47 -10.62
CA VAL A 13 23.66 12.16 -9.35
C VAL A 13 22.85 13.46 -9.55
N PRO A 14 23.20 14.39 -10.48
CA PRO A 14 22.45 15.62 -10.66
C PRO A 14 20.96 15.40 -11.03
N PRO A 15 20.60 14.48 -11.97
CA PRO A 15 19.20 14.19 -12.25
C PRO A 15 18.45 13.67 -11.03
N LEU A 16 19.06 12.78 -10.24
CA LEU A 16 18.45 12.25 -9.01
C LEU A 16 18.18 13.35 -7.97
N LEU A 17 19.12 14.25 -7.77
CA LEU A 17 18.92 15.38 -6.85
C LEU A 17 17.78 16.31 -7.30
N ARG A 18 17.67 16.58 -8.59
CA ARG A 18 16.56 17.40 -9.14
C ARG A 18 15.21 16.71 -8.98
N LEU A 19 15.14 15.41 -9.27
CA LEU A 19 13.92 14.62 -9.08
C LEU A 19 13.52 14.55 -7.61
N LEU A 20 14.48 14.38 -6.70
CA LEU A 20 14.22 14.27 -5.28
C LEU A 20 13.53 15.51 -4.74
N THR A 21 14.13 16.68 -4.92
CA THR A 21 13.62 17.94 -4.39
C THR A 21 12.38 18.44 -5.14
N GLY A 22 12.37 18.32 -6.46
CA GLY A 22 11.23 18.70 -7.30
C GLY A 22 9.97 17.91 -6.98
N SER A 23 10.11 16.59 -6.75
CA SER A 23 8.96 15.73 -6.43
C SER A 23 8.51 15.83 -4.97
N ALA A 24 9.41 16.17 -4.05
CA ALA A 24 9.09 16.32 -2.64
C ALA A 24 8.34 17.62 -2.33
N THR A 25 8.93 18.75 -2.73
CA THR A 25 8.50 20.08 -2.31
C THR A 25 8.45 21.11 -3.44
N GLY A 26 8.69 20.71 -4.68
CA GLY A 26 8.74 21.62 -5.84
C GLY A 26 10.01 22.49 -5.91
N GLN A 27 11.03 22.21 -5.09
CA GLN A 27 12.27 22.97 -5.07
C GLN A 27 13.19 22.56 -6.21
N LEU A 28 13.91 23.54 -6.77
CA LEU A 28 14.89 23.30 -7.85
C LEU A 28 16.19 22.68 -7.34
N ILE A 29 16.58 23.02 -6.10
CA ILE A 29 17.81 22.54 -5.45
C ILE A 29 17.52 22.13 -4.00
N THR A 30 18.36 21.26 -3.45
CA THR A 30 18.34 20.93 -2.03
C THR A 30 19.15 21.91 -1.21
N THR A 31 18.67 22.25 -0.01
CA THR A 31 19.37 23.13 0.94
C THR A 31 20.45 22.37 1.73
N TYR A 32 20.21 21.08 1.96
CA TYR A 32 21.10 20.22 2.76
C TYR A 32 21.71 19.12 1.89
N PHE A 33 22.84 19.45 1.29
CA PHE A 33 23.62 18.54 0.48
C PHE A 33 25.07 18.55 0.89
N ASN A 34 25.61 17.38 1.29
CA ASN A 34 27.00 17.21 1.63
C ASN A 34 27.64 16.20 0.68
N MET A 35 28.79 16.55 0.13
CA MET A 35 29.60 15.67 -0.70
C MET A 35 30.89 15.35 0.02
N ILE A 36 31.07 14.07 0.38
CA ILE A 36 32.29 13.57 1.03
C ILE A 36 33.02 12.69 0.02
N THR A 37 34.21 13.10 -0.38
CA THR A 37 34.99 12.39 -1.40
C THR A 37 36.08 11.50 -0.81
N SER A 38 36.66 11.88 0.34
CA SER A 38 37.77 11.16 0.97
C SER A 38 37.92 11.56 2.45
N PRO A 39 38.68 10.81 3.25
CA PRO A 39 39.21 11.32 4.50
C PRO A 39 40.08 12.56 4.27
N ARG A 40 40.31 13.32 5.35
CA ARG A 40 41.12 14.53 5.35
C ARG A 40 42.52 14.24 4.85
N LYS A 41 42.98 14.97 3.87
CA LYS A 41 44.32 14.88 3.28
C LYS A 41 45.33 15.70 4.07
N ALA A 42 46.61 15.43 3.88
CA ALA A 42 47.70 16.20 4.48
C ALA A 42 47.58 17.68 4.03
N GLY A 43 47.61 18.60 5.00
CA GLY A 43 47.49 20.05 4.76
C GLY A 43 46.02 20.58 4.83
N GLU A 44 45.00 19.75 4.86
CA GLU A 44 43.62 20.18 5.08
C GLU A 44 43.38 20.46 6.57
N LYS A 45 42.75 21.58 6.89
CA LYS A 45 42.47 22.00 8.26
C LYS A 45 41.30 21.24 8.88
N ASP A 46 40.25 20.97 8.07
CA ASP A 46 38.99 20.36 8.49
C ASP A 46 38.69 19.07 7.73
N GLY A 47 37.78 18.28 8.27
CA GLY A 47 37.31 17.04 7.67
C GLY A 47 37.56 15.82 8.58
N PRO A 48 36.87 14.70 8.31
CA PRO A 48 36.99 13.48 9.09
C PRO A 48 38.36 12.84 8.89
N LYS A 49 38.95 12.28 9.96
CA LYS A 49 40.21 11.51 9.87
C LYS A 49 40.02 10.21 9.08
N GLU A 50 38.87 9.58 9.26
CA GLU A 50 38.50 8.32 8.62
C GLU A 50 37.09 8.39 8.11
N VAL A 51 36.83 7.70 7.02
CA VAL A 51 35.48 7.56 6.42
C VAL A 51 35.17 6.09 6.31
N HIS A 52 34.08 5.67 6.98
CA HIS A 52 33.56 4.31 6.93
C HIS A 52 32.29 4.24 6.12
N LEU A 53 32.27 3.44 5.06
CA LEU A 53 31.10 3.20 4.23
C LEU A 53 30.53 1.81 4.52
N VAL A 54 29.36 1.77 5.17
CA VAL A 54 28.63 0.53 5.41
C VAL A 54 27.55 0.35 4.37
N LEU A 55 27.67 -0.68 3.53
CA LEU A 55 26.66 -1.10 2.56
C LEU A 55 25.77 -2.16 3.21
N LEU A 56 24.47 -1.89 3.27
CA LEU A 56 23.49 -2.73 3.94
C LEU A 56 22.62 -3.45 2.91
N ASP A 57 22.71 -4.78 2.87
CA ASP A 57 21.80 -5.61 2.08
C ASP A 57 20.44 -5.76 2.76
N ASN A 58 20.38 -6.32 3.93
CA ASN A 58 19.14 -6.55 4.69
C ASN A 58 17.98 -7.05 3.82
N GLY A 59 18.23 -8.10 3.02
CA GLY A 59 17.24 -8.73 2.15
C GLY A 59 17.00 -8.05 0.80
N ARG A 60 17.69 -6.94 0.49
CA ARG A 60 17.52 -6.21 -0.78
C ARG A 60 17.95 -7.01 -2.00
N SER A 61 18.97 -7.84 -1.88
CA SER A 61 19.39 -8.77 -2.92
C SER A 61 18.30 -9.79 -3.28
N LYS A 62 17.51 -10.24 -2.29
CA LYS A 62 16.35 -11.11 -2.52
C LYS A 62 15.23 -10.36 -3.24
N ILE A 63 14.97 -9.12 -2.85
CA ILE A 63 13.98 -8.25 -3.53
C ILE A 63 14.42 -8.01 -4.98
N TRP A 64 15.72 -7.79 -5.20
CA TRP A 64 16.28 -7.57 -6.53
C TRP A 64 16.11 -8.78 -7.46
N ALA A 65 16.19 -9.99 -6.93
CA ALA A 65 16.03 -11.22 -7.70
C ALA A 65 14.63 -11.37 -8.32
N ASP A 66 13.62 -10.73 -7.74
CA ASP A 66 12.25 -10.78 -8.26
C ASP A 66 11.99 -9.61 -9.23
N PRO A 67 11.62 -9.89 -10.51
CA PRO A 67 11.43 -8.86 -11.53
C PRO A 67 10.37 -7.80 -11.21
N GLU A 68 9.33 -8.16 -10.47
CA GLU A 68 8.25 -7.27 -10.09
C GLU A 68 8.60 -6.53 -8.80
N LEU A 69 9.02 -7.23 -7.76
CA LEU A 69 9.32 -6.65 -6.45
C LEU A 69 10.53 -5.72 -6.47
N ARG A 70 11.54 -5.98 -7.32
CA ARG A 70 12.72 -5.11 -7.47
C ARG A 70 12.39 -3.68 -7.86
N GLN A 71 11.21 -3.43 -8.45
CA GLN A 71 10.76 -2.08 -8.76
C GLN A 71 10.67 -1.19 -7.51
N THR A 72 10.38 -1.78 -6.35
CA THR A 72 10.36 -1.09 -5.05
C THR A 72 11.72 -0.43 -4.74
N LEU A 73 12.83 -1.04 -5.14
CA LEU A 73 14.18 -0.57 -4.85
C LEU A 73 14.58 0.69 -5.64
N LYS A 74 13.83 1.05 -6.70
CA LYS A 74 14.00 2.31 -7.44
C LYS A 74 13.65 3.54 -6.61
N CYS A 75 13.04 3.39 -5.44
CA CYS A 75 12.58 4.49 -4.61
C CYS A 75 13.72 5.44 -4.24
N ILE A 76 13.62 6.70 -4.64
CA ILE A 76 14.57 7.77 -4.30
C ILE A 76 14.26 8.48 -2.97
N ARG A 77 13.22 8.02 -2.26
CA ARG A 77 12.76 8.54 -0.96
C ARG A 77 12.32 10.01 -0.95
N CYS A 78 11.79 10.51 -2.05
CA CYS A 78 11.29 11.88 -2.16
C CYS A 78 10.05 12.16 -1.29
N GLY A 79 9.29 11.13 -0.89
CA GLY A 79 8.09 11.30 -0.05
C GLY A 79 6.84 11.75 -0.80
N ALA A 80 6.86 11.98 -2.12
CA ALA A 80 5.70 12.44 -2.88
C ALA A 80 4.47 11.54 -2.69
N CYS A 81 4.66 10.23 -2.64
CA CYS A 81 3.58 9.28 -2.41
C CYS A 81 2.91 9.42 -1.03
N LEU A 82 3.63 9.90 -0.01
CA LEU A 82 3.07 10.15 1.33
C LEU A 82 2.15 11.37 1.31
N ASN A 83 2.56 12.44 0.62
CA ASN A 83 1.80 13.69 0.54
C ASN A 83 0.43 13.49 -0.15
N HIS A 84 0.34 12.54 -1.09
CA HIS A 84 -0.89 12.27 -1.85
C HIS A 84 -1.70 11.09 -1.29
N CYS A 85 -1.24 10.45 -0.21
CA CYS A 85 -1.92 9.28 0.34
C CYS A 85 -3.02 9.67 1.33
N PRO A 86 -4.30 9.33 1.06
CA PRO A 86 -5.40 9.64 1.98
C PRO A 86 -5.27 8.90 3.32
N VAL A 87 -4.67 7.71 3.33
CA VAL A 87 -4.43 6.93 4.55
C VAL A 87 -3.34 7.60 5.39
N TYR A 88 -2.20 7.92 4.77
CA TYR A 88 -1.10 8.57 5.46
C TYR A 88 -1.49 9.94 6.03
N THR A 89 -2.22 10.74 5.26
CA THR A 89 -2.70 12.06 5.69
C THR A 89 -3.60 11.98 6.93
N ARG A 90 -4.35 10.88 7.09
CA ARG A 90 -5.27 10.70 8.23
C ARG A 90 -4.62 10.09 9.45
N LEU A 91 -3.71 9.12 9.26
CA LEU A 91 -3.13 8.33 10.33
C LEU A 91 -1.76 8.84 10.79
N GLY A 92 -1.00 9.48 9.89
CA GLY A 92 0.38 9.85 10.11
C GLY A 92 1.35 8.66 10.07
N GLY A 93 2.65 8.93 10.13
CA GLY A 93 3.68 7.91 9.98
C GLY A 93 3.75 6.90 11.12
N HIS A 94 3.55 7.35 12.36
CA HIS A 94 3.66 6.51 13.55
C HIS A 94 2.66 5.35 13.59
N ALA A 95 1.47 5.54 13.03
CA ALA A 95 0.43 4.51 13.00
C ALA A 95 0.83 3.26 12.20
N TYR A 96 1.81 3.37 11.30
CA TYR A 96 2.34 2.23 10.56
C TYR A 96 3.23 1.29 11.40
N GLY A 97 3.76 1.78 12.52
CA GLY A 97 4.58 0.98 13.45
C GLY A 97 5.97 0.57 12.94
N TYR A 98 6.41 1.10 11.80
CA TYR A 98 7.68 0.77 11.15
C TYR A 98 8.41 2.02 10.68
N VAL A 99 9.71 1.87 10.38
CA VAL A 99 10.59 2.96 9.92
C VAL A 99 10.13 3.56 8.59
N TYR A 100 9.60 2.74 7.70
CA TYR A 100 9.09 3.18 6.40
C TYR A 100 7.57 3.21 6.41
N PRO A 101 6.95 4.38 6.60
CA PRO A 101 5.50 4.53 6.57
C PRO A 101 4.97 4.83 5.17
N GLY A 102 3.64 4.89 5.06
CA GLY A 102 2.94 5.29 3.84
C GLY A 102 3.03 4.28 2.70
N PRO A 103 2.67 4.66 1.47
CA PRO A 103 2.57 3.74 0.36
C PRO A 103 3.85 2.96 0.06
N ILE A 104 5.00 3.65 0.05
CA ILE A 104 6.28 2.97 -0.17
C ILE A 104 6.64 2.02 0.98
N GLY A 105 6.35 2.38 2.22
CA GLY A 105 6.55 1.52 3.37
C GLY A 105 5.65 0.30 3.34
N SER A 106 4.41 0.46 2.87
CA SER A 106 3.44 -0.63 2.75
C SER A 106 3.85 -1.71 1.74
N ILE A 107 4.75 -1.40 0.80
CA ILE A 107 5.32 -2.41 -0.09
C ILE A 107 6.72 -2.85 0.33
N LEU A 108 7.59 -1.94 0.78
CA LEU A 108 8.98 -2.24 1.12
C LEU A 108 9.11 -3.04 2.43
N THR A 109 8.41 -2.63 3.48
CA THR A 109 8.53 -3.26 4.80
C THR A 109 8.13 -4.73 4.79
N PRO A 110 6.99 -5.15 4.19
CA PRO A 110 6.65 -6.57 4.08
C PRO A 110 7.69 -7.40 3.29
N GLN A 111 8.39 -6.79 2.34
CA GLN A 111 9.44 -7.47 1.58
C GLN A 111 10.72 -7.68 2.40
N ILE A 112 11.03 -6.78 3.33
CA ILE A 112 12.20 -6.88 4.22
C ILE A 112 11.90 -7.75 5.43
N GLU A 113 10.80 -7.46 6.14
CA GLU A 113 10.44 -8.08 7.43
C GLU A 113 9.62 -9.37 7.28
N GLY A 114 9.13 -9.64 6.07
CA GLY A 114 8.22 -10.75 5.78
C GLY A 114 6.75 -10.42 6.05
N LEU A 115 5.88 -11.13 5.34
CA LEU A 115 4.42 -10.94 5.44
C LEU A 115 3.86 -11.37 6.80
N VAL A 116 4.54 -12.25 7.52
CA VAL A 116 4.13 -12.67 8.88
C VAL A 116 4.15 -11.48 9.83
N ASN A 117 5.23 -10.69 9.76
CA ASN A 117 5.45 -9.58 10.68
C ASN A 117 4.79 -8.28 10.20
N ALA A 118 4.90 -7.98 8.92
CA ALA A 118 4.53 -6.69 8.35
C ALA A 118 3.43 -6.75 7.28
N GLY A 119 2.80 -7.91 7.05
CA GLY A 119 1.78 -8.09 6.01
C GLY A 119 0.56 -7.19 6.18
N ALA A 120 0.22 -6.84 7.41
CA ALA A 120 -0.87 -5.90 7.71
C ALA A 120 -0.66 -4.52 7.06
N MET A 121 0.60 -4.08 6.87
CA MET A 121 0.88 -2.81 6.20
C MET A 121 0.40 -2.78 4.74
N ALA A 122 0.47 -3.91 4.04
CA ALA A 122 -0.04 -3.99 2.67
C ALA A 122 -1.55 -3.75 2.58
N THR A 123 -2.29 -3.90 3.69
CA THR A 123 -3.73 -3.61 3.76
C THR A 123 -4.04 -2.15 4.04
N ALA A 124 -3.07 -1.34 4.48
CA ALA A 124 -3.22 0.08 4.78
C ALA A 124 -3.26 0.94 3.51
N SER A 125 -4.11 0.60 2.56
CA SER A 125 -4.26 1.31 1.29
C SER A 125 -5.70 1.20 0.77
N THR A 126 -6.19 2.31 0.20
CA THR A 126 -7.49 2.40 -0.49
C THR A 126 -7.43 2.01 -1.97
N PHE A 127 -6.24 1.70 -2.50
CA PHE A 127 -6.00 1.45 -3.94
C PHE A 127 -6.42 2.59 -4.87
N CYS A 128 -6.41 3.83 -4.40
CA CYS A 128 -6.79 4.98 -5.22
C CYS A 128 -5.80 5.31 -6.37
N GLY A 129 -4.60 4.71 -6.38
CA GLY A 129 -3.59 4.90 -7.43
C GLY A 129 -2.75 6.18 -7.32
N ALA A 130 -3.15 7.17 -6.52
CA ALA A 130 -2.48 8.46 -6.44
C ALA A 130 -0.96 8.38 -6.13
N CYS A 131 -0.56 7.42 -5.31
CA CYS A 131 0.85 7.23 -4.96
C CYS A 131 1.72 6.75 -6.14
N GLU A 132 1.14 5.99 -7.05
CA GLU A 132 1.80 5.52 -8.28
C GLU A 132 1.88 6.62 -9.32
N GLU A 133 0.79 7.37 -9.48
CA GLU A 133 0.70 8.49 -10.42
C GLU A 133 1.76 9.56 -10.14
N VAL A 134 1.92 9.96 -8.88
CA VAL A 134 2.87 11.01 -8.47
C VAL A 134 4.31 10.52 -8.34
N CYS A 135 4.56 9.22 -8.46
CA CYS A 135 5.90 8.66 -8.29
C CYS A 135 6.82 9.10 -9.43
N PRO A 136 7.92 9.85 -9.15
CA PRO A 136 8.81 10.36 -10.21
C PRO A 136 9.60 9.23 -10.90
N VAL A 137 9.79 8.11 -10.21
CA VAL A 137 10.51 6.92 -10.74
C VAL A 137 9.56 5.80 -11.14
N LYS A 138 8.26 6.09 -11.17
CA LYS A 138 7.19 5.21 -11.67
C LYS A 138 7.23 3.79 -11.10
N ILE A 139 7.25 3.68 -9.77
CA ILE A 139 7.10 2.41 -9.09
C ILE A 139 5.63 1.98 -9.16
N PRO A 140 5.31 0.76 -9.63
CA PRO A 140 3.94 0.25 -9.69
C PRO A 140 3.45 -0.17 -8.30
N ILE A 141 3.22 0.82 -7.43
CA ILE A 141 2.93 0.60 -6.00
C ILE A 141 1.65 -0.21 -5.82
N THR A 142 0.62 0.09 -6.61
CA THR A 142 -0.69 -0.58 -6.52
C THR A 142 -0.61 -2.04 -6.92
N ASP A 143 0.15 -2.37 -7.97
CA ASP A 143 0.32 -3.76 -8.41
C ASP A 143 1.09 -4.58 -7.38
N ILE A 144 2.17 -4.02 -6.84
CA ILE A 144 2.96 -4.68 -5.79
C ILE A 144 2.11 -4.86 -4.52
N LEU A 145 1.30 -3.88 -4.12
CA LEU A 145 0.37 -4.02 -3.00
C LEU A 145 -0.62 -5.16 -3.21
N ARG A 146 -1.19 -5.26 -4.42
CA ARG A 146 -2.13 -6.34 -4.78
C ARG A 146 -1.45 -7.70 -4.68
N ARG A 147 -0.23 -7.82 -5.20
CA ARG A 147 0.58 -9.03 -5.09
C ARG A 147 0.86 -9.42 -3.64
N LEU A 148 1.37 -8.50 -2.83
CA LEU A 148 1.68 -8.76 -1.41
C LEU A 148 0.43 -9.15 -0.61
N ARG A 149 -0.73 -8.53 -0.89
CA ARG A 149 -1.99 -8.94 -0.29
C ARG A 149 -2.37 -10.36 -0.69
N ASN A 150 -2.26 -10.70 -1.97
CA ASN A 150 -2.55 -12.04 -2.45
C ASN A 150 -1.62 -13.08 -1.78
N GLU A 151 -0.33 -12.81 -1.72
CA GLU A 151 0.65 -13.66 -1.06
C GLU A 151 0.40 -13.80 0.45
N SER A 152 -0.15 -12.78 1.11
CA SER A 152 -0.48 -12.86 2.54
C SER A 152 -1.64 -13.82 2.84
N TYR A 153 -2.54 -14.03 1.87
CA TYR A 153 -3.70 -14.94 2.01
C TYR A 153 -3.43 -16.35 1.46
N GLN A 154 -2.48 -16.50 0.56
CA GLN A 154 -2.15 -17.79 -0.05
C GLN A 154 -0.90 -18.39 0.62
N LYS A 155 -0.89 -19.72 0.74
CA LYS A 155 0.36 -20.46 0.92
C LYS A 155 1.09 -20.47 -0.42
N VAL A 156 1.88 -19.46 -0.70
CA VAL A 156 2.60 -19.40 -1.96
C VAL A 156 3.96 -20.06 -1.78
N ASP A 157 4.14 -21.20 -2.42
CA ASP A 157 5.41 -21.95 -2.49
C ASP A 157 6.20 -21.53 -3.73
N THR A 158 6.36 -20.23 -3.96
CA THR A 158 7.25 -19.76 -5.01
C THR A 158 8.63 -19.43 -4.43
N PRO A 159 9.74 -19.70 -5.16
CA PRO A 159 11.10 -19.46 -4.67
C PRO A 159 11.38 -18.02 -4.23
N HIS A 160 10.62 -17.07 -4.76
CA HIS A 160 10.76 -15.64 -4.51
C HIS A 160 9.63 -15.05 -3.65
N ALA A 161 8.62 -15.85 -3.29
CA ALA A 161 7.53 -15.39 -2.44
C ALA A 161 8.07 -14.96 -1.07
N VAL A 162 7.60 -13.82 -0.63
CA VAL A 162 7.84 -13.37 0.75
C VAL A 162 7.12 -14.35 1.66
N LYS A 163 7.88 -15.22 2.36
CA LYS A 163 7.31 -16.27 3.21
C LYS A 163 6.32 -15.69 4.20
N GLY A 164 5.04 -15.89 3.93
CA GLY A 164 3.93 -15.57 4.83
C GLY A 164 3.35 -16.86 5.42
N HIS A 165 2.90 -16.81 6.66
CA HIS A 165 1.91 -17.78 7.10
C HIS A 165 0.60 -17.33 6.48
N GLY A 166 0.04 -18.12 5.56
CA GLY A 166 -1.24 -17.80 4.95
C GLY A 166 -2.24 -17.39 6.03
N TYR A 167 -2.93 -16.27 5.83
CA TYR A 167 -4.00 -15.84 6.72
C TYR A 167 -5.02 -16.99 6.85
N LYS A 168 -5.19 -17.50 8.06
CA LYS A 168 -6.21 -18.52 8.33
C LYS A 168 -7.54 -17.78 8.50
N LEU A 169 -8.39 -17.85 7.48
CA LEU A 169 -9.77 -17.43 7.57
C LEU A 169 -10.44 -18.13 8.75
N SER A 170 -11.10 -17.38 9.62
CA SER A 170 -11.98 -17.99 10.61
C SER A 170 -13.12 -18.74 9.90
N VAL A 171 -13.68 -19.76 10.55
CA VAL A 171 -14.81 -20.53 9.97
C VAL A 171 -15.96 -19.59 9.59
N ILE A 172 -16.26 -18.62 10.44
CA ILE A 172 -17.32 -17.63 10.23
C ILE A 172 -17.00 -16.77 9.00
N GLU A 173 -15.77 -16.31 8.87
CA GLU A 173 -15.33 -15.49 7.74
C GLU A 173 -15.39 -16.29 6.43
N SER A 174 -14.92 -17.55 6.44
CA SER A 174 -15.00 -18.44 5.28
C SER A 174 -16.45 -18.68 4.84
N LEU A 175 -17.35 -18.94 5.77
CA LEU A 175 -18.78 -19.11 5.48
C LEU A 175 -19.41 -17.82 4.94
N THR A 176 -19.05 -16.68 5.50
CA THR A 176 -19.54 -15.37 5.04
C THR A 176 -19.13 -15.10 3.60
N TRP A 177 -17.86 -15.33 3.26
CA TRP A 177 -17.37 -15.14 1.89
C TRP A 177 -17.98 -16.14 0.90
N LYS A 178 -18.14 -17.41 1.30
CA LYS A 178 -18.82 -18.42 0.47
C LYS A 178 -20.28 -18.04 0.25
N GLY A 179 -20.99 -17.61 1.28
CA GLY A 179 -22.38 -17.16 1.18
C GLY A 179 -22.52 -15.93 0.28
N TRP A 180 -21.60 -14.96 0.41
CA TRP A 180 -21.55 -13.80 -0.46
C TRP A 180 -21.30 -14.18 -1.92
N ALA A 181 -20.31 -15.04 -2.17
CA ALA A 181 -20.01 -15.51 -3.51
C ALA A 181 -21.20 -16.24 -4.14
N LEU A 182 -21.79 -17.17 -3.41
CA LEU A 182 -22.97 -17.92 -3.87
C LEU A 182 -24.15 -17.01 -4.20
N ASN A 183 -24.40 -16.01 -3.35
CA ASN A 183 -25.48 -15.03 -3.57
C ASN A 183 -25.22 -14.21 -4.86
N ASN A 184 -23.97 -13.84 -5.14
CA ASN A 184 -23.64 -13.08 -6.34
C ASN A 184 -23.54 -13.92 -7.61
N MET A 185 -23.32 -15.23 -7.50
CA MET A 185 -23.36 -16.14 -8.65
C MET A 185 -24.79 -16.40 -9.16
N MET A 186 -25.81 -16.18 -8.31
CA MET A 186 -27.20 -16.45 -8.65
C MET A 186 -28.00 -15.12 -8.74
N PRO A 187 -28.34 -14.64 -9.95
CA PRO A 187 -29.05 -13.35 -10.13
C PRO A 187 -30.36 -13.25 -9.33
N TRP A 188 -31.13 -14.33 -9.25
CA TRP A 188 -32.37 -14.37 -8.48
C TRP A 188 -32.13 -14.25 -6.96
N ALA A 189 -31.09 -14.89 -6.44
CA ALA A 189 -30.72 -14.82 -5.02
C ALA A 189 -30.25 -13.41 -4.65
N ASN A 190 -29.44 -12.78 -5.50
CA ASN A 190 -29.02 -11.40 -5.35
C ASN A 190 -30.20 -10.42 -5.36
N ALA A 191 -31.14 -10.60 -6.28
CA ALA A 191 -32.35 -9.77 -6.34
C ALA A 191 -33.23 -9.93 -5.08
N LEU A 192 -33.37 -11.15 -4.59
CA LEU A 192 -34.13 -11.46 -3.36
C LEU A 192 -33.45 -10.85 -2.13
N SER A 193 -32.14 -11.05 -1.99
CA SER A 193 -31.36 -10.50 -0.87
C SER A 193 -31.38 -8.97 -0.86
N ALA A 194 -31.31 -8.32 -2.03
CA ALA A 194 -31.42 -6.86 -2.15
C ALA A 194 -32.79 -6.34 -1.69
N LYS A 195 -33.88 -7.03 -2.08
CA LYS A 195 -35.25 -6.70 -1.63
C LYS A 195 -35.39 -6.85 -0.11
N LEU A 196 -34.92 -7.97 0.44
CA LEU A 196 -34.97 -8.24 1.89
C LEU A 196 -34.16 -7.19 2.67
N LEU A 197 -32.94 -6.88 2.22
CA LEU A 197 -32.12 -5.81 2.82
C LEU A 197 -32.79 -4.44 2.72
N GLY A 198 -33.46 -4.14 1.61
CA GLY A 198 -34.22 -2.91 1.44
C GLY A 198 -35.36 -2.78 2.46
N LEU A 199 -36.13 -3.85 2.66
CA LEU A 199 -37.21 -3.93 3.64
C LEU A 199 -36.68 -3.84 5.08
N LEU A 200 -35.61 -4.58 5.39
CA LEU A 200 -34.98 -4.58 6.70
C LEU A 200 -34.27 -3.26 7.00
N SER A 201 -33.83 -2.52 5.98
CA SER A 201 -33.11 -1.24 6.19
C SER A 201 -33.95 -0.20 6.93
N ALA A 202 -35.27 -0.26 6.79
CA ALA A 202 -36.19 0.61 7.54
C ALA A 202 -36.19 0.30 9.05
N GLN A 203 -35.85 -0.93 9.43
CA GLN A 203 -35.80 -1.40 10.82
C GLN A 203 -34.37 -1.35 11.42
N LEU A 204 -33.35 -1.29 10.58
CA LEU A 204 -31.92 -1.26 11.01
C LEU A 204 -31.59 -0.16 12.05
N PRO A 205 -32.14 1.07 11.96
CA PRO A 205 -31.90 2.10 12.97
C PRO A 205 -32.46 1.74 14.36
N ARG A 206 -33.43 0.82 14.39
CA ARG A 206 -34.11 0.38 15.63
C ARG A 206 -33.51 -0.87 16.25
N LEU A 207 -32.61 -1.57 15.51
CA LEU A 207 -31.96 -2.76 16.02
C LEU A 207 -30.88 -2.39 17.05
N PRO A 208 -30.73 -3.17 18.13
CA PRO A 208 -29.68 -2.94 19.12
C PRO A 208 -28.32 -3.03 18.42
N LYS A 209 -27.49 -1.99 18.63
CA LYS A 209 -26.13 -1.95 18.10
C LYS A 209 -25.25 -2.91 18.89
N VAL A 210 -25.17 -4.15 18.45
CA VAL A 210 -24.40 -5.23 19.09
C VAL A 210 -23.18 -5.58 18.23
N GLY A 211 -22.08 -5.98 18.87
CA GLY A 211 -20.86 -6.40 18.20
C GLY A 211 -20.21 -5.30 17.35
N LEU A 212 -19.79 -5.66 16.14
CA LEU A 212 -19.12 -4.73 15.19
C LEU A 212 -19.99 -3.52 14.82
N LEU A 213 -21.31 -3.68 14.77
CA LEU A 213 -22.25 -2.58 14.47
C LEU A 213 -22.26 -1.50 15.57
N LYS A 214 -21.92 -1.85 16.81
CA LYS A 214 -21.80 -0.88 17.92
C LYS A 214 -20.70 0.13 17.63
N TYR A 215 -19.53 -0.34 17.24
CA TYR A 215 -18.37 0.53 16.95
C TYR A 215 -18.56 1.33 15.66
N TRP A 216 -19.08 0.68 14.62
CA TRP A 216 -19.30 1.34 13.34
C TRP A 216 -20.38 2.42 13.40
N GLY A 217 -21.45 2.20 14.17
CA GLY A 217 -22.57 3.12 14.33
C GLY A 217 -22.32 4.28 15.29
N GLN A 218 -21.17 4.33 16.01
CA GLN A 218 -20.83 5.45 16.88
C GLN A 218 -20.40 6.70 16.11
N SER A 219 -19.72 6.51 14.98
CA SER A 219 -19.14 7.59 14.18
C SER A 219 -19.73 7.70 12.76
N ARG A 220 -20.67 6.81 12.39
CA ARG A 220 -21.24 6.74 11.04
C ARG A 220 -22.73 6.46 11.06
N THR A 221 -23.43 7.06 10.13
CA THR A 221 -24.84 6.72 9.85
C THR A 221 -24.91 5.44 9.00
N LEU A 222 -25.84 4.55 9.35
CA LEU A 222 -26.09 3.34 8.55
C LEU A 222 -26.59 3.73 7.15
N PRO A 223 -26.03 3.12 6.09
CA PRO A 223 -26.49 3.41 4.74
C PRO A 223 -27.95 2.93 4.58
N LYS A 224 -28.74 3.71 3.86
CA LYS A 224 -30.06 3.27 3.43
C LYS A 224 -29.88 2.39 2.19
N PHE A 225 -30.29 1.15 2.28
CA PHE A 225 -30.25 0.25 1.13
C PHE A 225 -31.37 0.61 0.16
N ALA A 226 -31.04 0.61 -1.15
CA ALA A 226 -32.04 0.84 -2.18
C ALA A 226 -33.05 -0.33 -2.22
N ALA A 227 -34.33 0.00 -2.34
CA ALA A 227 -35.37 -1.03 -2.44
C ALA A 227 -35.37 -1.78 -3.78
N ARG A 228 -34.63 -1.26 -4.77
CA ARG A 228 -34.51 -1.84 -6.13
C ARG A 228 -33.05 -2.18 -6.42
N SER A 229 -32.84 -3.28 -7.13
CA SER A 229 -31.50 -3.65 -7.58
C SER A 229 -30.97 -2.67 -8.64
N LEU A 230 -29.64 -2.61 -8.80
CA LEU A 230 -28.99 -1.81 -9.84
C LEU A 230 -29.49 -2.18 -11.24
N HIS A 231 -29.68 -3.48 -11.51
CA HIS A 231 -30.22 -3.98 -12.78
C HIS A 231 -31.66 -3.48 -13.05
N ALA A 232 -32.53 -3.44 -12.03
CA ALA A 232 -33.86 -2.92 -12.18
C ALA A 232 -33.87 -1.42 -12.50
N LEU A 233 -32.97 -0.64 -11.85
CA LEU A 233 -32.82 0.78 -12.10
C LEU A 233 -32.17 1.06 -13.46
N ALA A 234 -31.21 0.26 -13.89
CA ALA A 234 -30.59 0.37 -15.21
C ALA A 234 -31.61 0.09 -16.33
N LYS A 235 -32.41 -0.96 -16.18
CA LYS A 235 -33.49 -1.29 -17.14
C LYS A 235 -34.54 -0.18 -17.24
N GLU A 236 -34.91 0.41 -16.12
CA GLU A 236 -35.88 1.56 -16.10
C GLU A 236 -35.30 2.77 -16.83
N LYS A 237 -34.00 3.01 -16.74
CA LYS A 237 -33.30 4.10 -17.44
C LYS A 237 -32.93 3.78 -18.90
N GLY A 238 -33.30 2.63 -19.41
CA GLY A 238 -33.03 2.21 -20.79
C GLY A 238 -31.55 1.88 -21.03
N LEU A 239 -30.75 1.68 -19.98
CA LEU A 239 -29.38 1.19 -20.10
C LEU A 239 -29.47 -0.30 -20.45
N ARG A 240 -29.00 -0.66 -21.64
CA ARG A 240 -28.89 -2.07 -22.07
C ARG A 240 -27.64 -2.70 -21.50
N ASP A 241 -27.76 -3.97 -21.12
CA ASP A 241 -26.57 -4.82 -20.89
C ASP A 241 -25.97 -5.07 -22.28
N GLU A 242 -24.79 -4.47 -22.59
CA GLU A 242 -23.96 -4.85 -23.70
C GLU A 242 -23.06 -6.03 -23.32
#